data_77db0b1b7b562f0c28e59b3b318faf09
#
_entry.id   77db0b1b7b562f0c28e59b3b318faf09
#
_cell.length_a   1.000
_cell.length_b   1.000
_cell.length_c   1.000
_cell.angle_alpha   90.00
_cell.angle_beta   90.00
_cell.angle_gamma   90.00
#
_symmetry.space_group_name_H-M   'P 1'
#
loop_
_entity.id
_entity.type
_entity.pdbx_description
1 polymer ?
#
loop_
_entity_poly.entity_id
_entity_poly.type
_entity_poly.pdbx_seq_one_letter_code
_entity_poly.pdbx_strand_id
1 'polypeptide(L)'
;ASTSTVRLSGSSEANPFAAVSAGVATLWGPAHGGANEAVIRMLQDIIESGEPLETFIDRAKDKEDRFRLMGFGHRVYKAYDPRAKIIREICHEVLAELPTNSPHKSMLETAMKLEEVALEDEYFKSRNLYPNVDFYSGVIFLAMDIPLNMFTVMFAMARTIGWISQWNEMISDEGSRIGRPRQLYTGEATRQYIDMDKR
;
A
#
# COMPACT_ATOMS: atom_id res chain seq x y z
N ALA A 1 5.29 6.88 3.97
CA ALA A 1 5.49 6.81 5.43
C ALA A 1 6.86 6.23 5.78
N SER A 2 7.26 5.07 5.26
CA SER A 2 8.52 4.40 5.63
C SER A 2 9.77 5.25 5.41
N THR A 3 9.90 5.95 4.29
CA THR A 3 11.02 6.87 4.03
C THR A 3 11.07 8.01 5.05
N SER A 4 9.90 8.57 5.43
CA SER A 4 9.83 9.59 6.48
C SER A 4 10.27 9.03 7.85
N THR A 5 9.92 7.77 8.13
CA THR A 5 10.37 7.09 9.35
C THR A 5 11.89 6.89 9.36
N VAL A 6 12.49 6.49 8.24
CA VAL A 6 13.95 6.37 8.10
C VAL A 6 14.63 7.72 8.36
N ARG A 7 14.14 8.80 7.75
CA ARG A 7 14.67 10.15 7.98
C ARG A 7 14.47 10.60 9.42
N LEU A 8 13.28 10.38 10.00
CA LEU A 8 13.00 10.75 11.38
C LEU A 8 13.90 9.99 12.36
N SER A 9 14.03 8.68 12.20
CA SER A 9 14.92 7.85 13.00
C SER A 9 16.39 8.27 12.84
N GLY A 10 16.83 8.45 11.59
CA GLY A 10 18.19 8.86 11.27
C GLY A 10 18.53 10.29 11.75
N SER A 11 17.53 11.18 11.91
CA SER A 11 17.74 12.54 12.40
C SER A 11 18.32 12.61 13.83
N SER A 12 18.26 11.51 14.57
CA SER A 12 18.93 11.34 15.87
C SER A 12 20.35 10.78 15.74
N GLU A 13 20.92 10.75 14.55
CA GLU A 13 22.22 10.14 14.22
C GLU A 13 22.25 8.60 14.42
N ALA A 14 21.07 7.99 14.46
CA ALA A 14 20.98 6.53 14.49
C ALA A 14 21.65 5.93 13.24
N ASN A 15 22.35 4.81 13.42
CA ASN A 15 23.03 4.14 12.30
C ASN A 15 22.04 3.66 11.22
N PRO A 16 22.51 3.40 9.99
CA PRO A 16 21.62 3.07 8.88
C PRO A 16 20.83 1.78 9.10
N PHE A 17 21.38 0.78 9.80
CA PHE A 17 20.67 -0.46 10.10
C PHE A 17 19.46 -0.22 11.00
N ALA A 18 19.62 0.58 12.04
CA ALA A 18 18.51 0.94 12.92
C ALA A 18 17.44 1.77 12.20
N ALA A 19 17.86 2.76 11.41
CA ALA A 19 16.96 3.62 10.65
C ALA A 19 16.19 2.82 9.57
N VAL A 20 16.86 1.93 8.84
CA VAL A 20 16.23 1.05 7.84
C VAL A 20 15.29 0.05 8.51
N SER A 21 15.65 -0.52 9.66
CA SER A 21 14.75 -1.41 10.43
C SER A 21 13.45 -0.73 10.82
N ALA A 22 13.51 0.55 11.23
CA ALA A 22 12.31 1.36 11.50
C ALA A 22 11.48 1.59 10.21
N GLY A 23 12.16 1.78 9.08
CA GLY A 23 11.52 1.85 7.75
C GLY A 23 10.79 0.57 7.39
N VAL A 24 11.41 -0.59 7.59
CA VAL A 24 10.81 -1.92 7.37
C VAL A 24 9.58 -2.11 8.25
N ALA A 25 9.68 -1.81 9.55
CA ALA A 25 8.56 -1.91 10.47
C ALA A 25 7.37 -1.03 10.05
N THR A 26 7.65 0.18 9.55
CA THR A 26 6.61 1.08 9.02
C THR A 26 6.01 0.55 7.71
N LEU A 27 6.84 0.00 6.81
CA LEU A 27 6.36 -0.56 5.55
C LEU A 27 5.45 -1.76 5.78
N TRP A 28 5.72 -2.56 6.79
CA TRP A 28 4.94 -3.76 7.10
C TRP A 28 3.50 -3.46 7.57
N GLY A 29 3.21 -2.23 7.95
CA GLY A 29 1.86 -1.84 8.37
C GLY A 29 0.81 -2.04 7.27
N PRO A 30 -0.41 -2.52 7.61
CA PRO A 30 -1.46 -2.84 6.63
C PRO A 30 -1.93 -1.62 5.82
N ALA A 31 -1.77 -0.43 6.36
CA ALA A 31 -2.08 0.83 5.68
C ALA A 31 -0.94 1.33 4.75
N HIS A 32 0.14 0.57 4.57
CA HIS A 32 1.28 0.96 3.75
C HIS A 32 1.73 -0.16 2.82
N GLY A 33 2.61 -1.06 3.22
CA GLY A 33 3.15 -2.11 2.35
C GLY A 33 2.27 -3.37 2.24
N GLY A 34 1.19 -3.48 3.00
CA GLY A 34 0.25 -4.59 2.93
C GLY A 34 -0.85 -4.46 1.87
N ALA A 35 -0.84 -3.38 1.08
CA ALA A 35 -1.93 -3.10 0.15
C ALA A 35 -2.01 -4.13 -0.99
N ASN A 36 -0.89 -4.58 -1.53
CA ASN A 36 -0.87 -5.58 -2.60
C ASN A 36 -1.27 -6.99 -2.11
N GLU A 37 -0.92 -7.36 -0.87
CA GLU A 37 -1.44 -8.59 -0.26
C GLU A 37 -2.96 -8.50 -0.08
N ALA A 38 -3.47 -7.34 0.36
CA ALA A 38 -4.90 -7.10 0.50
C ALA A 38 -5.65 -7.18 -0.83
N VAL A 39 -5.04 -6.82 -1.96
CA VAL A 39 -5.61 -7.03 -3.31
C VAL A 39 -5.86 -8.51 -3.55
N ILE A 40 -4.87 -9.35 -3.32
CA ILE A 40 -5.00 -10.78 -3.60
C ILE A 40 -6.02 -11.44 -2.67
N ARG A 41 -6.04 -11.07 -1.38
CA ARG A 41 -7.07 -11.56 -0.45
C ARG A 41 -8.47 -11.14 -0.88
N MET A 42 -8.65 -9.90 -1.31
CA MET A 42 -9.93 -9.43 -1.87
C MET A 42 -10.36 -10.25 -3.09
N LEU A 43 -9.44 -10.53 -4.03
CA LEU A 43 -9.74 -11.35 -5.20
C LEU A 43 -10.10 -12.79 -4.81
N GLN A 44 -9.43 -13.36 -3.80
CA GLN A 44 -9.76 -14.66 -3.23
C GLN A 44 -11.18 -14.66 -2.65
N ASP A 45 -11.51 -13.68 -1.82
CA ASP A 45 -12.83 -13.54 -1.21
C ASP A 45 -13.93 -13.44 -2.26
N ILE A 46 -13.71 -12.66 -3.33
CA ILE A 46 -14.64 -12.54 -4.46
C ILE A 46 -14.89 -13.91 -5.12
N ILE A 47 -13.85 -14.66 -5.40
CA ILE A 47 -13.94 -15.96 -6.06
C ILE A 47 -14.60 -16.99 -5.16
N GLU A 48 -14.17 -17.07 -3.91
CA GLU A 48 -14.68 -18.04 -2.93
C GLU A 48 -16.15 -17.83 -2.58
N SER A 49 -16.62 -16.58 -2.66
CA SER A 49 -18.05 -16.28 -2.43
C SER A 49 -18.97 -16.90 -3.47
N GLY A 50 -18.49 -17.09 -4.70
CA GLY A 50 -19.30 -17.51 -5.84
C GLY A 50 -20.33 -16.48 -6.32
N GLU A 51 -20.33 -15.27 -5.76
CA GLU A 51 -21.21 -14.18 -6.16
C GLU A 51 -20.71 -13.48 -7.45
N PRO A 52 -21.63 -12.90 -8.24
CA PRO A 52 -21.24 -12.10 -9.39
C PRO A 52 -20.36 -10.92 -9.01
N LEU A 53 -19.40 -10.56 -9.88
CA LEU A 53 -18.48 -9.44 -9.66
C LEU A 53 -19.21 -8.11 -9.44
N GLU A 54 -20.35 -7.92 -10.11
CA GLU A 54 -21.22 -6.77 -10.00
C GLU A 54 -21.68 -6.51 -8.57
N THR A 55 -21.94 -7.56 -7.79
CA THR A 55 -22.29 -7.46 -6.36
C THR A 55 -21.20 -6.72 -5.57
N PHE A 56 -19.94 -7.05 -5.83
CA PHE A 56 -18.79 -6.42 -5.14
C PHE A 56 -18.56 -4.99 -5.63
N ILE A 57 -18.81 -4.72 -6.90
CA ILE A 57 -18.76 -3.37 -7.47
C ILE A 57 -19.81 -2.48 -6.82
N ASP A 58 -21.04 -2.96 -6.65
CA ASP A 58 -22.11 -2.22 -6.01
C ASP A 58 -21.82 -1.99 -4.53
N ARG A 59 -21.30 -2.99 -3.82
CA ARG A 59 -20.83 -2.84 -2.44
C ARG A 59 -19.71 -1.81 -2.31
N ALA A 60 -18.77 -1.78 -3.27
CA ALA A 60 -17.71 -0.77 -3.26
C ALA A 60 -18.22 0.66 -3.50
N LYS A 61 -19.36 0.81 -4.19
CA LYS A 61 -20.03 2.10 -4.41
C LYS A 61 -20.86 2.54 -3.21
N ASP A 62 -21.32 1.62 -2.38
CA ASP A 62 -22.09 1.90 -1.19
C ASP A 62 -21.19 2.46 -0.08
N LYS A 63 -21.54 3.64 0.44
CA LYS A 63 -20.79 4.29 1.53
C LYS A 63 -21.01 3.62 2.88
N GLU A 64 -22.12 2.96 3.07
CA GLU A 64 -22.48 2.27 4.31
C GLU A 64 -21.88 0.86 4.37
N ASP A 65 -21.54 0.24 3.23
CA ASP A 65 -20.80 -1.02 3.20
C ASP A 65 -19.33 -0.78 3.61
N ARG A 66 -18.76 -1.73 4.32
CA ARG A 66 -17.35 -1.72 4.73
C ARG A 66 -16.42 -2.24 3.64
N PHE A 67 -16.95 -2.89 2.62
CA PHE A 67 -16.17 -3.39 1.50
C PHE A 67 -15.53 -2.24 0.72
N ARG A 68 -14.27 -2.41 0.36
CA ARG A 68 -13.52 -1.45 -0.46
C ARG A 68 -12.67 -2.20 -1.47
N LEU A 69 -12.61 -1.69 -2.69
CA LEU A 69 -11.69 -2.22 -3.69
C LEU A 69 -10.25 -1.88 -3.29
N MET A 70 -9.49 -2.91 -2.96
CA MET A 70 -8.07 -2.79 -2.63
C MET A 70 -7.24 -2.61 -3.90
N GLY A 71 -6.20 -1.79 -3.85
CA GLY A 71 -5.37 -1.50 -5.01
C GLY A 71 -5.95 -0.47 -5.99
N PHE A 72 -6.96 0.30 -5.57
CA PHE A 72 -7.60 1.34 -6.37
C PHE A 72 -7.41 2.73 -5.76
N GLY A 73 -7.17 3.71 -6.63
CA GLY A 73 -6.93 5.08 -6.23
C GLY A 73 -5.52 5.31 -5.67
N HIS A 74 -5.18 6.58 -5.45
CA HIS A 74 -3.89 6.97 -4.88
C HIS A 74 -4.03 8.24 -4.05
N ARG A 75 -3.34 8.28 -2.89
CA ARG A 75 -3.45 9.40 -1.96
C ARG A 75 -2.85 10.70 -2.53
N VAL A 76 -1.78 10.60 -3.30
CA VAL A 76 -1.03 11.73 -3.86
C VAL A 76 -1.48 12.05 -5.27
N TYR A 77 -1.50 11.05 -6.16
CA TYR A 77 -1.90 11.24 -7.54
C TYR A 77 -3.41 11.44 -7.64
N LYS A 78 -3.81 12.57 -8.22
CA LYS A 78 -5.22 12.90 -8.51
C LYS A 78 -5.64 12.51 -9.93
N ALA A 79 -4.74 11.86 -10.64
CA ALA A 79 -4.93 11.27 -11.96
C ALA A 79 -4.38 9.84 -11.94
N TYR A 80 -4.37 9.19 -13.08
CA TYR A 80 -3.79 7.85 -13.24
C TYR A 80 -2.31 7.86 -12.82
N ASP A 81 -1.90 6.93 -11.96
CA ASP A 81 -0.51 6.80 -11.51
C ASP A 81 0.40 6.46 -12.70
N PRO A 82 1.39 7.28 -13.04
CA PRO A 82 2.25 7.03 -14.20
C PRO A 82 3.04 5.71 -14.09
N ARG A 83 3.30 5.24 -12.87
CA ARG A 83 3.93 3.94 -12.63
C ARG A 83 2.98 2.79 -12.93
N ALA A 84 1.69 2.98 -12.64
CA ALA A 84 0.67 1.97 -12.88
C ALA A 84 0.52 1.65 -14.38
N LYS A 85 0.74 2.64 -15.26
CA LYS A 85 0.73 2.40 -16.71
C LYS A 85 1.79 1.35 -17.12
N ILE A 86 3.02 1.53 -16.65
CA ILE A 86 4.13 0.64 -17.01
C ILE A 86 3.93 -0.75 -16.42
N ILE A 87 3.57 -0.83 -15.13
CA ILE A 87 3.40 -2.12 -14.45
C ILE A 87 2.17 -2.87 -14.96
N ARG A 88 1.15 -2.16 -15.45
CA ARG A 88 -0.01 -2.76 -16.13
C ARG A 88 0.42 -3.50 -17.40
N GLU A 89 1.22 -2.87 -18.26
CA GLU A 89 1.73 -3.49 -19.48
C GLU A 89 2.51 -4.77 -19.13
N ILE A 90 3.43 -4.70 -18.18
CA ILE A 90 4.19 -5.86 -17.68
C ILE A 90 3.25 -6.94 -17.10
N CYS A 91 2.22 -6.55 -16.37
CA CYS A 91 1.24 -7.48 -15.82
C CYS A 91 0.54 -8.27 -16.94
N HIS A 92 0.06 -7.60 -17.97
CA HIS A 92 -0.58 -8.26 -19.11
C HIS A 92 0.38 -9.17 -19.88
N GLU A 93 1.65 -8.78 -20.05
CA GLU A 93 2.68 -9.64 -20.66
C GLU A 93 2.89 -10.91 -19.83
N VAL A 94 3.11 -10.78 -18.50
CA VAL A 94 3.25 -11.92 -17.60
C VAL A 94 2.04 -12.86 -17.66
N LEU A 95 0.83 -12.30 -17.66
CA LEU A 95 -0.40 -13.09 -17.75
C LEU A 95 -0.53 -13.84 -19.09
N ALA A 96 -0.07 -13.25 -20.17
CA ALA A 96 -0.09 -13.89 -21.49
C ALA A 96 0.86 -15.11 -21.58
N GLU A 97 1.96 -15.09 -20.84
CA GLU A 97 2.95 -16.17 -20.79
C GLU A 97 2.54 -17.33 -19.85
N LEU A 98 1.51 -17.13 -19.03
CA LEU A 98 1.09 -18.16 -18.08
C LEU A 98 0.50 -19.39 -18.77
N PRO A 99 0.86 -20.60 -18.30
CA PRO A 99 0.26 -21.84 -18.78
C PRO A 99 -1.27 -21.83 -18.61
N THR A 100 -1.98 -22.43 -19.57
CA THR A 100 -3.46 -22.51 -19.54
C THR A 100 -3.99 -23.22 -18.28
N ASN A 101 -3.20 -24.09 -17.67
CA ASN A 101 -3.50 -24.84 -16.46
C ASN A 101 -2.96 -24.19 -15.18
N SER A 102 -2.56 -22.92 -15.22
CA SER A 102 -2.10 -22.21 -14.02
C SER A 102 -3.18 -22.21 -12.92
N PRO A 103 -2.85 -22.55 -11.67
CA PRO A 103 -3.79 -22.53 -10.56
C PRO A 103 -4.34 -21.12 -10.26
N HIS A 104 -3.65 -20.10 -10.74
CA HIS A 104 -4.01 -18.71 -10.53
C HIS A 104 -4.88 -18.12 -11.64
N LYS A 105 -5.19 -18.90 -12.69
CA LYS A 105 -5.86 -18.38 -13.89
C LYS A 105 -7.20 -17.70 -13.59
N SER A 106 -8.07 -18.32 -12.78
CA SER A 106 -9.37 -17.75 -12.43
C SER A 106 -9.24 -16.41 -11.68
N MET A 107 -8.26 -16.29 -10.80
CA MET A 107 -8.00 -15.06 -10.06
C MET A 107 -7.51 -13.95 -10.98
N LEU A 108 -6.65 -14.29 -11.94
CA LEU A 108 -6.10 -13.34 -12.90
C LEU A 108 -7.18 -12.85 -13.86
N GLU A 109 -8.09 -13.74 -14.29
CA GLU A 109 -9.25 -13.37 -15.09
C GLU A 109 -10.21 -12.45 -14.33
N THR A 110 -10.41 -12.69 -13.04
CA THR A 110 -11.20 -11.81 -12.16
C THR A 110 -10.54 -10.44 -11.99
N ALA A 111 -9.23 -10.41 -11.82
CA ALA A 111 -8.48 -9.15 -11.74
C ALA A 111 -8.60 -8.33 -13.03
N MET A 112 -8.49 -8.96 -14.19
CA MET A 112 -8.65 -8.28 -15.49
C MET A 112 -10.05 -7.71 -15.68
N LYS A 113 -11.09 -8.47 -15.32
CA LYS A 113 -12.48 -7.97 -15.37
C LYS A 113 -12.70 -6.78 -14.43
N LEU A 114 -12.13 -6.85 -13.23
CA LEU A 114 -12.22 -5.75 -12.26
C LEU A 114 -11.51 -4.50 -12.75
N GLU A 115 -10.35 -4.66 -13.41
CA GLU A 115 -9.64 -3.57 -14.08
C GLU A 115 -10.51 -2.92 -15.16
N GLU A 116 -11.11 -3.73 -16.06
CA GLU A 116 -11.96 -3.26 -17.14
C GLU A 116 -13.12 -2.40 -16.61
N VAL A 117 -13.83 -2.92 -15.60
CA VAL A 117 -14.93 -2.19 -14.96
C VAL A 117 -14.43 -0.87 -14.35
N ALA A 118 -13.31 -0.87 -13.65
CA ALA A 118 -12.80 0.36 -13.02
C ALA A 118 -12.36 1.41 -14.03
N LEU A 119 -11.90 0.99 -15.20
CA LEU A 119 -11.49 1.91 -16.27
C LEU A 119 -12.70 2.46 -17.06
N GLU A 120 -13.87 1.81 -17.04
CA GLU A 120 -15.05 2.20 -17.81
C GLU A 120 -16.15 2.84 -16.97
N ASP A 121 -16.31 2.43 -15.73
CA ASP A 121 -17.40 2.89 -14.87
C ASP A 121 -17.20 4.34 -14.37
N GLU A 122 -18.21 5.18 -14.58
CA GLU A 122 -18.18 6.62 -14.24
C GLU A 122 -18.02 6.89 -12.74
N TYR A 123 -18.46 6.00 -11.86
CA TYR A 123 -18.24 6.15 -10.42
C TYR A 123 -16.76 6.12 -10.07
N PHE A 124 -16.00 5.18 -10.65
CA PHE A 124 -14.57 5.05 -10.42
C PHE A 124 -13.79 6.17 -11.11
N LYS A 125 -14.12 6.50 -12.37
CA LYS A 125 -13.49 7.59 -13.12
C LYS A 125 -13.64 8.94 -12.40
N SER A 126 -14.86 9.30 -12.02
CA SER A 126 -15.14 10.60 -11.38
C SER A 126 -14.44 10.77 -10.03
N ARG A 127 -14.03 9.67 -9.39
CA ARG A 127 -13.31 9.66 -8.11
C ARG A 127 -11.84 9.35 -8.24
N ASN A 128 -11.33 9.18 -9.45
CA ASN A 128 -9.94 8.78 -9.75
C ASN A 128 -9.55 7.46 -9.05
N LEU A 129 -10.48 6.52 -8.99
CA LEU A 129 -10.28 5.19 -8.41
C LEU A 129 -9.79 4.22 -9.48
N TYR A 130 -8.64 4.52 -10.06
CA TYR A 130 -7.98 3.64 -11.03
C TYR A 130 -7.14 2.59 -10.33
N PRO A 131 -6.95 1.40 -10.93
CA PRO A 131 -5.99 0.43 -10.45
C PRO A 131 -4.60 1.06 -10.31
N ASN A 132 -3.94 0.79 -9.20
CA ASN A 132 -2.64 1.38 -8.86
C ASN A 132 -1.52 0.34 -8.88
N VAL A 133 -0.31 0.74 -8.46
CA VAL A 133 0.87 -0.14 -8.43
C VAL A 133 0.65 -1.38 -7.56
N ASP A 134 -0.09 -1.26 -6.45
CA ASP A 134 -0.31 -2.39 -5.53
C ASP A 134 -1.23 -3.44 -6.15
N PHE A 135 -2.21 -3.01 -6.96
CA PHE A 135 -3.07 -3.92 -7.72
C PHE A 135 -2.26 -4.80 -8.69
N TYR A 136 -1.52 -4.17 -9.59
CA TYR A 136 -0.77 -4.90 -10.61
C TYR A 136 0.40 -5.69 -10.02
N SER A 137 1.12 -5.15 -9.05
CA SER A 137 2.22 -5.88 -8.41
C SER A 137 1.75 -7.11 -7.64
N GLY A 138 0.60 -7.03 -6.99
CA GLY A 138 -0.01 -8.19 -6.33
C GLY A 138 -0.31 -9.31 -7.32
N VAL A 139 -0.93 -8.97 -8.45
CA VAL A 139 -1.25 -9.92 -9.52
C VAL A 139 0.03 -10.53 -10.13
N ILE A 140 1.04 -9.72 -10.42
CA ILE A 140 2.33 -10.19 -10.96
C ILE A 140 3.01 -11.15 -9.98
N PHE A 141 3.11 -10.78 -8.70
CA PHE A 141 3.76 -11.63 -7.69
C PHE A 141 3.05 -12.97 -7.54
N LEU A 142 1.72 -12.96 -7.57
CA LEU A 142 0.94 -14.19 -7.57
C LEU A 142 1.23 -15.05 -8.81
N ALA A 143 1.27 -14.44 -9.99
CA ALA A 143 1.56 -15.11 -11.25
C ALA A 143 2.97 -15.75 -11.27
N MET A 144 3.90 -15.19 -10.50
CA MET A 144 5.27 -15.69 -10.31
C MET A 144 5.39 -16.68 -9.14
N ASP A 145 4.29 -17.16 -8.57
CA ASP A 145 4.26 -18.05 -7.40
C ASP A 145 4.98 -17.49 -6.16
N ILE A 146 5.08 -16.16 -6.03
CA ILE A 146 5.63 -15.54 -4.83
C ILE A 146 4.58 -15.65 -3.72
N PRO A 147 4.92 -16.22 -2.55
CA PRO A 147 3.99 -16.34 -1.43
C PRO A 147 3.51 -14.97 -0.92
N LEU A 148 2.24 -14.84 -0.53
CA LEU A 148 1.64 -13.58 -0.07
C LEU A 148 2.44 -12.90 1.05
N ASN A 149 2.95 -13.66 2.01
CA ASN A 149 3.76 -13.14 3.11
C ASN A 149 5.13 -12.59 2.69
N MET A 150 5.53 -12.80 1.44
CA MET A 150 6.77 -12.26 0.85
C MET A 150 6.54 -10.95 0.07
N PHE A 151 5.32 -10.54 -0.19
CA PHE A 151 5.03 -9.36 -1.00
C PHE A 151 5.65 -8.08 -0.41
N THR A 152 5.39 -7.80 0.86
CA THR A 152 6.02 -6.66 1.55
C THR A 152 7.54 -6.78 1.62
N VAL A 153 8.08 -8.00 1.70
CA VAL A 153 9.54 -8.24 1.70
C VAL A 153 10.16 -7.84 0.35
N MET A 154 9.49 -8.15 -0.77
CA MET A 154 9.95 -7.73 -2.11
C MET A 154 10.02 -6.21 -2.22
N PHE A 155 9.02 -5.49 -1.72
CA PHE A 155 9.04 -4.03 -1.66
C PHE A 155 10.13 -3.48 -0.73
N ALA A 156 10.32 -4.09 0.44
CA ALA A 156 11.36 -3.68 1.39
C ALA A 156 12.75 -3.82 0.76
N MET A 157 13.01 -4.95 0.10
CA MET A 157 14.28 -5.20 -0.59
C MET A 157 14.55 -4.15 -1.66
N ALA A 158 13.58 -3.90 -2.54
CA ALA A 158 13.72 -2.89 -3.60
C ALA A 158 13.87 -1.47 -3.04
N ARG A 159 13.18 -1.15 -1.94
CA ARG A 159 13.18 0.19 -1.33
C ARG A 159 14.40 0.46 -0.46
N THR A 160 15.14 -0.55 -0.03
CA THR A 160 16.29 -0.39 0.87
C THR A 160 17.33 0.59 0.32
N ILE A 161 17.62 0.53 -0.98
CA ILE A 161 18.53 1.50 -1.62
C ILE A 161 18.01 2.93 -1.47
N GLY A 162 16.71 3.15 -1.69
CA GLY A 162 16.10 4.47 -1.52
C GLY A 162 16.14 4.96 -0.06
N TRP A 163 15.96 4.07 0.91
CA TRP A 163 16.06 4.41 2.32
C TRP A 163 17.49 4.79 2.73
N ILE A 164 18.49 4.03 2.26
CA ILE A 164 19.90 4.32 2.53
C ILE A 164 20.30 5.64 1.89
N SER A 165 19.88 5.91 0.66
CA SER A 165 20.13 7.18 -0.02
C SER A 165 19.54 8.36 0.73
N GLN A 166 18.31 8.25 1.22
CA GLN A 166 17.63 9.27 2.01
C GLN A 166 18.27 9.48 3.38
N TRP A 167 18.72 8.40 4.01
CA TRP A 167 19.46 8.47 5.27
C TRP A 167 20.80 9.18 5.04
N ASN A 168 21.57 8.78 4.03
CA ASN A 168 22.89 9.35 3.73
C ASN A 168 22.81 10.83 3.37
N GLU A 169 21.84 11.21 2.52
CA GLU A 169 21.60 12.61 2.19
C GLU A 169 21.34 13.45 3.44
N MET A 170 20.48 12.96 4.32
CA MET A 170 20.10 13.67 5.53
C MET A 170 21.28 13.86 6.51
N ILE A 171 22.07 12.81 6.78
CA ILE A 171 23.19 12.92 7.71
C ILE A 171 24.36 13.72 7.13
N SER A 172 24.44 13.84 5.79
CA SER A 172 25.46 14.65 5.11
C SER A 172 25.07 16.12 4.99
N ASP A 173 23.84 16.48 5.34
CA ASP A 173 23.36 17.85 5.32
C ASP A 173 23.71 18.57 6.65
N GLU A 174 24.60 19.56 6.59
CA GLU A 174 24.99 20.38 7.75
C GLU A 174 23.79 21.12 8.38
N GLY A 175 22.74 21.37 7.62
CA GLY A 175 21.47 21.95 8.06
C GLY A 175 20.57 20.98 8.81
N SER A 176 20.87 19.69 8.78
CA SER A 176 20.04 18.66 9.42
C SER A 176 19.92 18.89 10.93
N ARG A 177 18.71 18.65 11.44
CA ARG A 177 18.40 18.74 12.88
C ARG A 177 17.52 17.56 13.27
N ILE A 178 17.58 17.19 14.55
CA ILE A 178 16.69 16.15 15.09
C ILE A 178 15.22 16.47 14.81
N GLY A 179 14.52 15.52 14.22
CA GLY A 179 13.11 15.64 13.90
C GLY A 179 12.25 15.68 15.16
N ARG A 180 11.49 16.76 15.31
CA ARG A 180 10.52 16.90 16.40
C ARG A 180 9.19 17.39 15.85
N PRO A 181 8.06 16.79 16.24
CA PRO A 181 6.76 17.32 15.88
C PRO A 181 6.55 18.70 16.54
N ARG A 182 5.90 19.61 15.81
CA ARG A 182 5.40 20.84 16.42
C ARG A 182 4.06 20.51 17.05
N GLN A 183 4.00 20.57 18.37
CA GLN A 183 2.82 20.22 19.15
C GLN A 183 2.10 21.47 19.61
N LEU A 184 0.77 21.44 19.51
CA LEU A 184 -0.11 22.38 20.16
C LEU A 184 -0.80 21.65 21.31
N TYR A 185 -0.56 22.10 22.53
CA TYR A 185 -1.25 21.55 23.68
C TYR A 185 -2.71 22.02 23.69
N THR A 186 -3.64 21.08 23.67
CA THR A 186 -5.09 21.34 23.65
C THR A 186 -5.78 20.91 24.95
N GLY A 187 -5.03 20.47 25.95
CA GLY A 187 -5.55 20.10 27.26
C GLY A 187 -5.72 21.30 28.20
N GLU A 188 -6.15 21.03 29.42
CA GLU A 188 -6.29 22.06 30.46
C GLU A 188 -4.94 22.66 30.84
N ALA A 189 -4.87 24.01 30.92
CA ALA A 189 -3.64 24.72 31.22
C ALA A 189 -3.12 24.43 32.63
N THR A 190 -4.00 24.18 33.58
CA THR A 190 -3.67 23.84 34.95
C THR A 190 -4.53 22.69 35.44
N ARG A 191 -3.86 21.66 35.98
CA ARG A 191 -4.53 20.52 36.60
C ARG A 191 -4.07 20.37 38.03
N GLN A 192 -5.03 20.11 38.92
CA GLN A 192 -4.69 19.68 40.30
C GLN A 192 -4.26 18.22 40.28
N TYR A 193 -3.25 17.89 41.07
CA TYR A 193 -2.90 16.50 41.30
C TYR A 193 -4.04 15.80 42.05
N ILE A 194 -4.47 14.67 41.54
CA ILE A 194 -5.47 13.81 42.19
C ILE A 194 -4.73 12.58 42.70
N ASP A 195 -4.87 12.30 44.00
CA ASP A 195 -4.24 11.13 44.61
C ASP A 195 -4.72 9.84 43.92
N MET A 196 -3.88 8.82 43.91
CA MET A 196 -4.08 7.60 43.13
C MET A 196 -5.35 6.85 43.52
N ASP A 197 -5.72 6.92 44.80
CA ASP A 197 -6.94 6.32 45.39
C ASP A 197 -8.25 7.08 45.05
N LYS A 198 -8.14 8.24 44.41
CA LYS A 198 -9.26 9.11 44.01
C LYS A 198 -9.39 9.28 42.48
N ARG A 199 -8.62 8.53 41.70
CA ARG A 199 -8.62 8.59 40.23
C ARG A 199 -9.62 7.63 39.59
#